data_8e60382b91d70542ea904032f0857d97
#
_entry.id   8e60382b91d70542ea904032f0857d97
#
_cell.length_a   1.000
_cell.length_b   1.000
_cell.length_c   1.000
_cell.angle_alpha   90.00
_cell.angle_beta   90.00
_cell.angle_gamma   90.00
#
_symmetry.space_group_name_H-M   'P 1'
#
loop_
_entity.id
_entity.type
_entity.pdbx_description
1 polymer ?
#
loop_
_entity_poly.entity_id
_entity_poly.type
_entity_poly.pdbx_seq_one_letter_code
_entity_poly.pdbx_strand_id
1 'polypeptide(L)'
;MPVTARIDGLGELLDQQFSVVSRGQLLALGMKDTAMQWRVRAGGPWQALLPGVYFGLTGAPNLLQQEMAALLYAGPGSLITGPMALMHHGLRSQVMLETVDVLVPPGRQRLSTGFVRLHRTQRMPSRFVSSGPLRFVLEARAVADTVRLLTELRPK
;
A
#
# COMPACT_ATOMS: atom_id res chain seq x y z
N MET A 1 16.31 29.83 -7.81
CA MET A 1 16.04 28.75 -6.86
C MET A 1 14.54 28.66 -6.63
N PRO A 2 13.87 27.59 -7.03
CA PRO A 2 12.50 27.45 -6.59
C PRO A 2 12.53 27.26 -5.09
N VAL A 3 11.95 28.20 -4.37
CA VAL A 3 11.65 28.04 -2.96
C VAL A 3 10.80 26.80 -2.86
N THR A 4 11.32 25.76 -2.24
CA THR A 4 10.53 24.58 -1.90
C THR A 4 9.49 25.07 -0.90
N ALA A 5 8.33 25.46 -1.40
CA ALA A 5 7.26 25.92 -0.55
C ALA A 5 7.00 24.84 0.50
N ARG A 6 7.19 25.19 1.75
CA ARG A 6 6.92 24.30 2.89
C ARG A 6 5.41 24.04 2.87
N ILE A 7 5.04 22.80 2.65
CA ILE A 7 3.64 22.40 2.66
C ILE A 7 3.30 21.99 4.08
N ASP A 8 2.39 22.72 4.69
CA ASP A 8 1.95 22.45 6.05
C ASP A 8 1.30 21.07 6.14
N GLY A 9 1.68 20.30 7.16
CA GLY A 9 1.18 18.96 7.40
C GLY A 9 1.86 17.84 6.61
N LEU A 10 2.71 18.16 5.63
CA LEU A 10 3.38 17.12 4.82
C LEU A 10 4.34 16.28 5.66
N GLY A 11 5.17 16.91 6.49
CA GLY A 11 6.12 16.20 7.35
C GLY A 11 5.41 15.25 8.31
N GLU A 12 4.33 15.71 8.93
CA GLU A 12 3.52 14.89 9.82
C GLU A 12 2.89 13.70 9.10
N LEU A 13 2.33 13.92 7.91
CA LEU A 13 1.76 12.86 7.10
C LEU A 13 2.80 11.79 6.70
N LEU A 14 3.98 12.24 6.28
CA LEU A 14 5.09 11.33 5.95
C LEU A 14 5.52 10.50 7.17
N ASP A 15 5.64 11.12 8.34
CA ASP A 15 6.00 10.42 9.58
C ASP A 15 4.96 9.38 9.97
N GLN A 16 3.66 9.68 9.82
CA GLN A 16 2.57 8.78 10.14
C GLN A 16 2.47 7.59 9.17
N GLN A 17 2.92 7.74 7.93
CA GLN A 17 2.76 6.77 6.85
C GLN A 17 4.08 6.19 6.35
N PHE A 18 5.11 6.12 7.17
CA PHE A 18 6.40 5.52 6.82
C PHE A 18 7.05 6.16 5.59
N SER A 19 6.86 7.46 5.41
CA SER A 19 7.33 8.24 4.26
C SER A 19 6.66 7.89 2.93
N VAL A 20 5.49 7.26 2.96
CA VAL A 20 4.68 6.94 1.77
C VAL A 20 3.42 7.79 1.74
N VAL A 21 3.13 8.40 0.60
CA VAL A 21 1.94 9.26 0.44
C VAL A 21 1.29 9.03 -0.92
N SER A 22 -0.01 9.28 -0.99
CA SER A 22 -0.73 9.24 -2.26
C SER A 22 -0.81 10.61 -2.92
N ARG A 23 -0.99 10.62 -4.24
CA ARG A 23 -1.24 11.84 -5.00
C ARG A 23 -2.45 12.60 -4.46
N GLY A 24 -3.54 11.89 -4.12
CA GLY A 24 -4.74 12.52 -3.57
C GLY A 24 -4.49 13.23 -2.24
N GLN A 25 -3.69 12.64 -1.36
CA GLN A 25 -3.30 13.27 -0.10
C GLN A 25 -2.46 14.54 -0.33
N LEU A 26 -1.53 14.49 -1.28
CA LEU A 26 -0.71 15.66 -1.62
C LEU A 26 -1.53 16.78 -2.21
N LEU A 27 -2.48 16.48 -3.09
CA LEU A 27 -3.43 17.47 -3.62
C LEU A 27 -4.27 18.10 -2.52
N ALA A 28 -4.74 17.31 -1.56
CA ALA A 28 -5.50 17.80 -0.41
C ALA A 28 -4.68 18.75 0.49
N LEU A 29 -3.35 18.56 0.54
CA LEU A 29 -2.43 19.47 1.23
C LEU A 29 -2.06 20.71 0.41
N GLY A 30 -2.55 20.82 -0.82
CA GLY A 30 -2.29 21.97 -1.71
C GLY A 30 -1.03 21.83 -2.58
N MET A 31 -0.42 20.64 -2.66
CA MET A 31 0.71 20.44 -3.56
C MET A 31 0.25 20.39 -5.01
N LYS A 32 0.92 21.11 -5.88
CA LYS A 32 0.65 21.11 -7.32
C LYS A 32 1.32 19.92 -8.02
N ASP A 33 0.73 19.46 -9.13
CA ASP A 33 1.29 18.37 -9.93
C ASP A 33 2.73 18.62 -10.37
N THR A 34 3.06 19.84 -10.75
CA THR A 34 4.43 20.23 -11.13
C THR A 34 5.43 20.01 -9.99
N ALA A 35 5.02 20.30 -8.76
CA ALA A 35 5.85 20.06 -7.58
C ALA A 35 6.03 18.58 -7.27
N MET A 36 4.99 17.75 -7.50
CA MET A 36 5.09 16.30 -7.37
C MET A 36 6.04 15.71 -8.41
N GLN A 37 5.87 16.08 -9.67
CA GLN A 37 6.72 15.63 -10.77
C GLN A 37 8.19 16.01 -10.55
N TRP A 38 8.44 17.19 -10.04
CA TRP A 38 9.79 17.62 -9.71
C TRP A 38 10.43 16.72 -8.65
N ARG A 39 9.67 16.29 -7.63
CA ARG A 39 10.17 15.43 -6.57
C ARG A 39 10.47 14.01 -7.04
N VAL A 40 9.67 13.48 -7.94
CA VAL A 40 9.80 12.08 -8.42
C VAL A 40 10.57 11.94 -9.73
N ARG A 41 11.13 13.04 -10.27
CA ARG A 41 11.95 12.97 -11.47
C ARG A 41 13.19 12.08 -11.24
N ALA A 42 13.80 11.62 -12.32
CA ALA A 42 15.05 10.88 -12.24
C ALA A 42 16.10 11.68 -11.45
N GLY A 43 16.71 11.07 -10.44
CA GLY A 43 17.63 11.73 -9.51
C GLY A 43 16.98 12.69 -8.53
N GLY A 44 15.66 12.77 -8.49
CA GLY A 44 14.90 13.56 -7.51
C GLY A 44 14.90 12.95 -6.11
N PRO A 45 14.39 13.72 -5.11
CA PRO A 45 14.40 13.27 -3.73
C PRO A 45 13.37 12.17 -3.41
N TRP A 46 12.39 11.96 -4.27
CA TRP A 46 11.30 11.00 -4.10
C TRP A 46 11.25 9.98 -5.23
N GLN A 47 10.50 8.90 -5.01
CA GLN A 47 10.25 7.84 -5.97
C GLN A 47 8.75 7.59 -6.14
N ALA A 48 8.32 7.19 -7.32
CA ALA A 48 7.01 6.61 -7.53
C ALA A 48 7.09 5.10 -7.28
N LEU A 49 6.42 4.60 -6.26
CA LEU A 49 6.37 3.16 -5.96
C LEU A 49 5.29 2.44 -6.77
N LEU A 50 4.15 3.09 -6.92
CA LEU A 50 2.96 2.62 -7.63
C LEU A 50 2.32 3.84 -8.32
N PRO A 51 1.43 3.63 -9.29
CA PRO A 51 0.70 4.76 -9.88
C PRO A 51 -0.02 5.59 -8.83
N GLY A 52 0.35 6.87 -8.71
CA GLY A 52 -0.22 7.80 -7.74
C GLY A 52 0.19 7.56 -6.28
N VAL A 53 1.23 6.77 -6.03
CA VAL A 53 1.78 6.54 -4.69
C VAL A 53 3.28 6.81 -4.70
N TYR A 54 3.71 7.73 -3.85
CA TYR A 54 5.06 8.25 -3.81
C TYR A 54 5.76 7.88 -2.50
N PHE A 55 7.05 7.71 -2.60
CA PHE A 55 7.94 7.43 -1.48
C PHE A 55 8.90 8.60 -1.28
N GLY A 56 8.83 9.24 -0.12
CA GLY A 56 9.57 10.45 0.20
C GLY A 56 11.04 10.25 0.56
N LEU A 57 11.61 9.10 0.22
CA LEU A 57 13.00 8.73 0.47
C LEU A 57 13.64 8.15 -0.79
N THR A 58 14.95 8.01 -0.77
CA THR A 58 15.72 7.28 -1.77
C THR A 58 16.01 5.86 -1.29
N GLY A 59 16.36 4.96 -2.21
CA GLY A 59 16.62 3.57 -1.88
C GLY A 59 15.39 2.67 -2.01
N ALA A 60 15.53 1.41 -1.66
CA ALA A 60 14.44 0.44 -1.73
C ALA A 60 13.49 0.58 -0.53
N PRO A 61 12.16 0.54 -0.73
CA PRO A 61 11.22 0.54 0.36
C PRO A 61 11.31 -0.76 1.16
N ASN A 62 11.15 -0.67 2.48
CA ASN A 62 11.02 -1.83 3.34
C ASN A 62 9.59 -2.40 3.29
N LEU A 63 9.34 -3.49 4.02
CA LEU A 63 8.05 -4.18 4.01
C LEU A 63 6.90 -3.28 4.50
N LEU A 64 7.08 -2.54 5.59
CA LEU A 64 6.05 -1.62 6.10
C LEU A 64 5.69 -0.54 5.09
N GLN A 65 6.67 -0.04 4.38
CA GLN A 65 6.50 0.96 3.33
C GLN A 65 5.77 0.38 2.12
N GLN A 66 6.08 -0.84 1.73
CA GLN A 66 5.36 -1.56 0.66
C GLN A 66 3.90 -1.82 1.04
N GLU A 67 3.64 -2.25 2.27
CA GLU A 67 2.29 -2.46 2.79
C GLU A 67 1.48 -1.16 2.81
N MET A 68 2.09 -0.07 3.26
CA MET A 68 1.46 1.25 3.25
C MET A 68 1.13 1.71 1.82
N ALA A 69 2.09 1.55 0.91
CA ALA A 69 1.91 1.89 -0.49
C ALA A 69 0.76 1.08 -1.12
N ALA A 70 0.68 -0.21 -0.81
CA ALA A 70 -0.40 -1.07 -1.29
C ALA A 70 -1.78 -0.62 -0.82
N LEU A 71 -1.92 -0.25 0.45
CA LEU A 71 -3.19 0.26 1.00
C LEU A 71 -3.57 1.61 0.38
N LEU A 72 -2.62 2.52 0.22
CA LEU A 72 -2.88 3.81 -0.43
C LEU A 72 -3.28 3.64 -1.89
N TYR A 73 -2.64 2.72 -2.60
CA TYR A 73 -2.99 2.39 -3.98
C TYR A 73 -4.37 1.77 -4.09
N ALA A 74 -4.70 0.82 -3.22
CA ALA A 74 -5.98 0.15 -3.20
C ALA A 74 -7.14 1.08 -2.81
N GLY A 75 -6.86 2.11 -2.02
CA GLY A 75 -7.83 3.13 -1.62
C GLY A 75 -8.53 2.84 -0.28
N PRO A 76 -9.44 3.74 0.14
CA PRO A 76 -10.12 3.63 1.43
C PRO A 76 -10.88 2.32 1.61
N GLY A 77 -10.89 1.80 2.82
CA GLY A 77 -11.60 0.56 3.16
C GLY A 77 -10.89 -0.73 2.75
N SER A 78 -9.75 -0.66 2.07
CA SER A 78 -8.96 -1.84 1.71
C SER A 78 -8.25 -2.45 2.92
N LEU A 79 -8.01 -3.76 2.86
CA LEU A 79 -7.38 -4.53 3.94
C LEU A 79 -6.30 -5.44 3.36
N ILE A 80 -5.14 -5.50 4.01
CA ILE A 80 -4.10 -6.46 3.65
C ILE A 80 -4.55 -7.85 4.07
N THR A 81 -4.39 -8.81 3.18
CA THR A 81 -4.74 -10.22 3.39
C THR A 81 -3.60 -11.14 2.95
N GLY A 82 -3.85 -12.43 2.95
CA GLY A 82 -2.92 -13.43 2.47
C GLY A 82 -1.68 -13.60 3.35
N PRO A 83 -0.55 -14.00 2.75
CA PRO A 83 0.66 -14.32 3.51
C PRO A 83 1.19 -13.19 4.39
N MET A 84 1.09 -11.94 3.95
CA MET A 84 1.53 -10.80 4.75
C MET A 84 0.67 -10.59 5.99
N ALA A 85 -0.65 -10.78 5.88
CA ALA A 85 -1.54 -10.75 7.04
C ALA A 85 -1.25 -11.92 8.00
N LEU A 86 -0.96 -13.12 7.48
CA LEU A 86 -0.53 -14.24 8.31
C LEU A 86 0.73 -13.92 9.10
N MET A 87 1.71 -13.34 8.45
CA MET A 87 2.96 -12.95 9.11
C MET A 87 2.71 -11.91 10.20
N HIS A 88 1.82 -10.96 9.96
CA HIS A 88 1.42 -9.97 10.96
C HIS A 88 0.80 -10.65 12.20
N HIS A 89 0.03 -11.70 12.03
CA HIS A 89 -0.55 -12.50 13.12
C HIS A 89 0.44 -13.48 13.77
N GLY A 90 1.72 -13.44 13.39
CA GLY A 90 2.75 -14.32 13.94
C GLY A 90 2.75 -15.74 13.36
N LEU A 91 1.97 -15.99 12.32
CA LEU A 91 1.96 -17.29 11.64
C LEU A 91 3.04 -17.32 10.57
N ARG A 92 3.85 -18.38 10.58
CA ARG A 92 4.87 -18.57 9.56
C ARG A 92 4.24 -19.11 8.28
N SER A 93 4.55 -18.48 7.18
CA SER A 93 4.23 -18.98 5.84
C SER A 93 5.53 -19.28 5.11
N GLN A 94 5.56 -20.40 4.39
CA GLN A 94 6.67 -20.72 3.48
C GLN A 94 6.50 -20.04 2.11
N VAL A 95 5.44 -19.26 1.95
CA VAL A 95 5.20 -18.50 0.72
C VAL A 95 6.14 -17.30 0.68
N MET A 96 6.81 -17.11 -0.45
CA MET A 96 7.64 -15.93 -0.65
C MET A 96 6.79 -14.66 -0.64
N LEU A 97 7.21 -13.68 0.16
CA LEU A 97 6.50 -12.41 0.34
C LEU A 97 6.94 -11.37 -0.72
N GLU A 98 6.77 -11.70 -1.99
CA GLU A 98 7.13 -10.80 -3.09
C GLU A 98 6.02 -9.82 -3.43
N THR A 99 4.78 -10.13 -3.05
CA THR A 99 3.61 -9.30 -3.34
C THR A 99 2.79 -9.05 -2.09
N VAL A 100 2.14 -7.89 -2.08
CA VAL A 100 1.15 -7.52 -1.07
C VAL A 100 -0.24 -7.80 -1.64
N ASP A 101 -0.97 -8.69 -1.00
CA ASP A 101 -2.35 -9.02 -1.38
C ASP A 101 -3.32 -8.15 -0.59
N VAL A 102 -4.22 -7.47 -1.28
CA VAL A 102 -5.13 -6.50 -0.69
C VAL A 102 -6.57 -6.81 -1.11
N LEU A 103 -7.46 -6.92 -0.13
CA LEU A 103 -8.90 -7.00 -0.37
C LEU A 103 -9.46 -5.61 -0.66
N VAL A 104 -10.25 -5.53 -1.71
CA VAL A 104 -10.94 -4.30 -2.10
C VAL A 104 -12.42 -4.57 -2.37
N PRO A 105 -13.29 -3.57 -2.18
CA PRO A 105 -14.70 -3.66 -2.57
C PRO A 105 -14.86 -3.90 -4.08
N PRO A 106 -15.97 -4.49 -4.53
CA PRO A 106 -16.14 -4.88 -5.94
C PRO A 106 -16.19 -3.70 -6.91
N GLY A 107 -16.54 -2.50 -6.46
CA GLY A 107 -16.60 -1.29 -7.29
C GLY A 107 -15.24 -0.65 -7.61
N ARG A 108 -14.15 -1.17 -7.10
CA ARG A 108 -12.80 -0.64 -7.39
C ARG A 108 -12.37 -1.05 -8.78
N GLN A 109 -11.95 -0.06 -9.58
CA GLN A 109 -11.52 -0.27 -10.96
C GLN A 109 -10.02 -0.41 -11.12
N ARG A 110 -9.23 -0.11 -10.10
CA ARG A 110 -7.77 -0.25 -10.17
C ARG A 110 -7.36 -1.71 -10.40
N LEU A 111 -6.32 -1.88 -11.17
CA LEU A 111 -5.75 -3.18 -11.50
C LEU A 111 -4.56 -3.49 -10.61
N SER A 112 -4.30 -4.77 -10.41
CA SER A 112 -3.04 -5.23 -9.81
C SER A 112 -1.86 -4.69 -10.60
N THR A 113 -0.84 -4.22 -9.91
CA THR A 113 0.36 -3.67 -10.54
C THR A 113 1.56 -3.78 -9.61
N GLY A 114 2.76 -3.91 -10.18
CA GLY A 114 4.00 -4.01 -9.42
C GLY A 114 3.93 -5.11 -8.35
N PHE A 115 4.25 -4.76 -7.13
CA PHE A 115 4.21 -5.68 -5.99
C PHE A 115 2.83 -5.81 -5.33
N VAL A 116 1.77 -5.23 -5.90
CA VAL A 116 0.41 -5.23 -5.33
C VAL A 116 -0.52 -6.10 -6.17
N ARG A 117 -1.20 -7.03 -5.51
CA ARG A 117 -2.32 -7.77 -6.07
C ARG A 117 -3.61 -7.38 -5.37
N LEU A 118 -4.59 -6.92 -6.16
CA LEU A 118 -5.91 -6.54 -5.67
C LEU A 118 -6.90 -7.70 -5.86
N HIS A 119 -7.58 -8.03 -4.78
CA HIS A 119 -8.61 -9.08 -4.77
C HIS A 119 -9.96 -8.45 -4.45
N ARG A 120 -10.85 -8.40 -5.43
CA ARG A 120 -12.22 -7.91 -5.23
C ARG A 120 -13.03 -8.94 -4.48
N THR A 121 -13.77 -8.49 -3.49
CA THR A 121 -14.67 -9.36 -2.74
C THR A 121 -16.03 -8.70 -2.54
N GLN A 122 -17.10 -9.49 -2.69
CA GLN A 122 -18.47 -9.07 -2.38
C GLN A 122 -18.69 -8.96 -0.86
N ARG A 123 -17.83 -9.59 -0.08
CA ARG A 123 -17.95 -9.67 1.38
C ARG A 123 -16.70 -9.10 2.05
N MET A 124 -16.61 -7.78 2.07
CA MET A 124 -15.56 -7.13 2.86
C MET A 124 -15.77 -7.44 4.34
N PRO A 125 -14.71 -7.85 5.07
CA PRO A 125 -14.81 -8.06 6.51
C PRO A 125 -15.23 -6.78 7.23
N SER A 126 -16.15 -6.91 8.19
CA SER A 126 -16.56 -5.81 9.07
C SER A 126 -15.56 -5.57 10.21
N ARG A 127 -14.75 -6.58 10.51
CA ARG A 127 -13.71 -6.52 11.54
C ARG A 127 -12.34 -6.67 10.90
N PHE A 128 -11.39 -5.93 11.42
CA PHE A 128 -10.00 -5.96 11.00
C PHE A 128 -9.08 -5.56 12.15
N VAL A 129 -7.79 -5.79 11.99
CA VAL A 129 -6.76 -5.40 12.94
C VAL A 129 -5.99 -4.22 12.38
N SER A 130 -5.74 -3.21 13.21
CA SER A 130 -4.90 -2.06 12.86
C SER A 130 -3.55 -2.16 13.55
N SER A 131 -2.50 -1.81 12.81
CA SER A 131 -1.14 -1.61 13.34
C SER A 131 -0.63 -0.27 12.81
N GLY A 132 -0.76 0.77 13.63
CA GLY A 132 -0.56 2.14 13.15
C GLY A 132 -1.51 2.45 11.99
N PRO A 133 -1.02 2.94 10.85
CA PRO A 133 -1.86 3.22 9.67
C PRO A 133 -2.20 1.97 8.85
N LEU A 134 -1.60 0.82 9.15
CA LEU A 134 -1.81 -0.42 8.43
C LEU A 134 -3.06 -1.15 8.93
N ARG A 135 -3.79 -1.78 8.01
CA ARG A 135 -5.00 -2.55 8.31
C ARG A 135 -4.89 -3.93 7.70
N PHE A 136 -5.18 -4.94 8.51
CA PHE A 136 -5.08 -6.35 8.13
C PHE A 136 -6.39 -7.06 8.41
N VAL A 137 -6.72 -8.05 7.58
CA VAL A 137 -7.83 -8.96 7.88
C VAL A 137 -7.53 -9.76 9.17
N LEU A 138 -8.59 -10.28 9.81
CA LEU A 138 -8.42 -11.19 10.94
C LEU A 138 -7.74 -12.49 10.50
N GLU A 139 -7.19 -13.21 11.46
CA GLU A 139 -6.40 -14.43 11.24
C GLU A 139 -7.13 -15.46 10.39
N ALA A 140 -8.39 -15.77 10.70
CA ALA A 140 -9.15 -16.76 9.95
C ALA A 140 -9.31 -16.41 8.48
N ARG A 141 -9.55 -15.14 8.15
CA ARG A 141 -9.63 -14.68 6.77
C ARG A 141 -8.26 -14.72 6.08
N ALA A 142 -7.21 -14.36 6.79
CA ALA A 142 -5.84 -14.43 6.26
C ALA A 142 -5.47 -15.87 5.89
N VAL A 143 -5.81 -16.85 6.71
CA VAL A 143 -5.61 -18.28 6.42
C VAL A 143 -6.40 -18.70 5.19
N ALA A 144 -7.69 -18.38 5.14
CA ALA A 144 -8.56 -18.76 4.02
C ALA A 144 -8.07 -18.18 2.68
N ASP A 145 -7.70 -16.92 2.68
CA ASP A 145 -7.21 -16.24 1.47
C ASP A 145 -5.84 -16.78 1.05
N THR A 146 -4.96 -17.11 1.99
CA THR A 146 -3.66 -17.72 1.69
C THR A 146 -3.82 -19.10 1.05
N VAL A 147 -4.70 -19.93 1.58
CA VAL A 147 -4.98 -21.27 1.01
C VAL A 147 -5.51 -21.14 -0.42
N ARG A 148 -6.42 -20.22 -0.66
CA ARG A 148 -6.95 -19.97 -2.01
C ARG A 148 -5.85 -19.55 -2.97
N LEU A 149 -4.98 -18.63 -2.58
CA LEU A 149 -3.84 -18.17 -3.41
C LEU A 149 -2.88 -19.31 -3.74
N LEU A 150 -2.57 -20.18 -2.79
CA LEU A 150 -1.73 -21.36 -3.01
C LEU A 150 -2.37 -22.34 -3.99
N THR A 151 -3.68 -22.48 -3.95
CA THR A 151 -4.40 -23.35 -4.87
C THR A 151 -4.40 -22.79 -6.29
N GLU A 152 -4.54 -21.49 -6.46
CA GLU A 152 -4.50 -20.82 -7.76
C GLU A 152 -3.11 -20.85 -8.41
N LEU A 153 -2.05 -20.91 -7.61
CA LEU A 153 -0.65 -20.94 -8.10
C LEU A 153 -0.16 -22.36 -8.44
N ARG A 154 -0.94 -23.41 -8.20
CA ARG A 154 -0.56 -24.77 -8.61
C ARG A 154 -0.59 -24.87 -10.14
N PRO A 155 0.52 -25.29 -10.79
CA PRO A 155 0.49 -25.60 -12.21
C PRO A 155 -0.52 -26.75 -12.46
N LYS A 156 -1.33 -26.58 -13.51
CA LYS A 156 -2.22 -27.65 -13.98
C LYS A 156 -1.44 -28.77 -14.60
#